data_4e79e56dbfaf7bd8892f4ef51fc3b956
#
_entry.id   4e79e56dbfaf7bd8892f4ef51fc3b956
#
_cell.length_a   1.000
_cell.length_b   1.000
_cell.length_c   1.000
_cell.angle_alpha   90.00
_cell.angle_beta   90.00
_cell.angle_gamma   90.00
#
_symmetry.space_group_name_H-M   'P 1'
#
loop_
_entity.id
_entity.type
_entity.pdbx_description
1 polymer ?
#
loop_
_entity_poly.entity_id
_entity_poly.type
_entity_poly.pdbx_seq_one_letter_code
_entity_poly.pdbx_strand_id
1 'polypeptide(L)'
;TPSSYNLLLKDKERNSYEFLSDSIVNIEQTIRNNELLLTELSLLREKIAILESTIKNHSHEYEFERLKVGNVAIVKSGSLLQKNRLLPTGPIPVYGGNGVIGYNNEAMENGENIIIGKVGALCGNVRYVQGDIWVTNNSLIIKNYSPNKVLTPYLAKLLSTLNLRKLAVGTAQQYLTTTQIKNVEISIPPLTTQHKLNMWLDELDNTLEQYNKLIEKIMNDKRELKENLYKGLLIE
;
A
#
# COMPACT_ATOMS: atom_id res chain seq x y z
N THR A 1 -30.01 -49.67 -32.84
CA THR A 1 -29.12 -50.67 -33.47
C THR A 1 -27.73 -50.58 -32.85
N PRO A 2 -26.98 -51.66 -32.69
CA PRO A 2 -25.64 -51.67 -32.07
C PRO A 2 -24.63 -50.69 -32.68
N SER A 3 -24.81 -50.31 -33.96
CA SER A 3 -23.90 -49.39 -34.68
C SER A 3 -24.05 -47.91 -34.20
N SER A 4 -25.22 -47.47 -33.80
CA SER A 4 -25.44 -46.07 -33.33
C SER A 4 -24.91 -45.85 -31.91
N TYR A 5 -24.97 -46.88 -31.09
CA TYR A 5 -24.41 -46.83 -29.71
C TYR A 5 -22.86 -46.79 -29.72
N ASN A 6 -22.25 -47.60 -30.60
CA ASN A 6 -20.80 -47.56 -30.78
C ASN A 6 -20.25 -46.29 -31.39
N LEU A 7 -21.01 -45.58 -32.23
CA LEU A 7 -20.68 -44.25 -32.75
C LEU A 7 -20.74 -43.20 -31.62
N LEU A 8 -21.77 -43.23 -30.78
CA LEU A 8 -21.93 -42.31 -29.66
C LEU A 8 -20.82 -42.48 -28.59
N LEU A 9 -20.37 -43.73 -28.37
CA LEU A 9 -19.24 -44.01 -27.47
C LEU A 9 -17.92 -43.48 -28.04
N LYS A 10 -17.65 -43.66 -29.32
CA LYS A 10 -16.45 -43.14 -29.99
C LYS A 10 -16.42 -41.60 -30.01
N ASP A 11 -17.56 -40.93 -30.18
CA ASP A 11 -17.66 -39.49 -30.13
C ASP A 11 -17.43 -38.96 -28.71
N LYS A 12 -17.94 -39.67 -27.68
CA LYS A 12 -17.66 -39.33 -26.25
C LYS A 12 -16.19 -39.51 -25.89
N GLU A 13 -15.57 -40.60 -26.29
CA GLU A 13 -14.13 -40.85 -26.07
C GLU A 13 -13.29 -39.79 -26.79
N ARG A 14 -13.61 -39.46 -28.05
CA ARG A 14 -12.91 -38.41 -28.82
C ARG A 14 -13.00 -37.06 -28.15
N ASN A 15 -14.17 -36.64 -27.69
CA ASN A 15 -14.37 -35.35 -27.00
C ASN A 15 -13.61 -35.32 -25.66
N SER A 16 -13.53 -36.46 -24.97
CA SER A 16 -12.74 -36.55 -23.72
C SER A 16 -11.23 -36.43 -23.98
N TYR A 17 -10.72 -37.04 -25.06
CA TYR A 17 -9.30 -36.92 -25.45
C TYR A 17 -8.95 -35.49 -25.91
N GLU A 18 -9.79 -34.83 -26.68
CA GLU A 18 -9.60 -33.43 -27.10
C GLU A 18 -9.59 -32.51 -25.88
N PHE A 19 -10.53 -32.66 -24.94
CA PHE A 19 -10.58 -31.89 -23.70
C PHE A 19 -9.31 -32.07 -22.82
N LEU A 20 -8.85 -33.33 -22.68
CA LEU A 20 -7.62 -33.63 -21.91
C LEU A 20 -6.39 -33.02 -22.60
N SER A 21 -6.29 -33.09 -23.90
CA SER A 21 -5.21 -32.49 -24.69
C SER A 21 -5.14 -30.98 -24.48
N ASP A 22 -6.28 -30.29 -24.63
CA ASP A 22 -6.36 -28.85 -24.42
C ASP A 22 -6.05 -28.45 -22.97
N SER A 23 -6.48 -29.27 -22.01
CA SER A 23 -6.17 -29.05 -20.59
C SER A 23 -4.66 -29.18 -20.31
N ILE A 24 -3.98 -30.16 -20.91
CA ILE A 24 -2.52 -30.35 -20.80
C ILE A 24 -1.78 -29.14 -21.39
N VAL A 25 -2.16 -28.67 -22.57
CA VAL A 25 -1.55 -27.51 -23.21
C VAL A 25 -1.70 -26.26 -22.33
N ASN A 26 -2.87 -26.04 -21.76
CA ASN A 26 -3.13 -24.92 -20.85
C ASN A 26 -2.28 -25.02 -19.56
N ILE A 27 -2.13 -26.20 -19.01
CA ILE A 27 -1.28 -26.48 -17.84
C ILE A 27 0.18 -26.14 -18.16
N GLU A 28 0.72 -26.65 -19.28
CA GLU A 28 2.09 -26.38 -19.71
C GLU A 28 2.35 -24.88 -19.94
N GLN A 29 1.38 -24.17 -20.52
CA GLN A 29 1.48 -22.72 -20.73
C GLN A 29 1.50 -21.96 -19.38
N THR A 30 0.66 -22.38 -18.43
CA THR A 30 0.63 -21.80 -17.08
C THR A 30 1.94 -22.05 -16.35
N ILE A 31 2.54 -23.23 -16.47
CA ILE A 31 3.85 -23.56 -15.90
C ILE A 31 4.92 -22.65 -16.48
N ARG A 32 5.01 -22.50 -17.81
CA ARG A 32 5.98 -21.62 -18.47
C ARG A 32 5.84 -20.15 -18.04
N ASN A 33 4.61 -19.67 -17.93
CA ASN A 33 4.33 -18.31 -17.46
C ASN A 33 4.82 -18.11 -16.01
N ASN A 34 4.60 -19.09 -15.14
CA ASN A 34 5.05 -19.05 -13.74
C ASN A 34 6.57 -19.11 -13.60
N GLU A 35 7.28 -19.84 -14.44
CA GLU A 35 8.75 -19.86 -14.47
C GLU A 35 9.31 -18.46 -14.82
N LEU A 36 8.70 -17.78 -15.79
CA LEU A 36 9.07 -16.40 -16.14
C LEU A 36 8.81 -15.43 -14.96
N LEU A 37 7.65 -15.54 -14.32
CA LEU A 37 7.30 -14.73 -13.15
C LEU A 37 8.23 -14.98 -11.96
N LEU A 38 8.67 -16.21 -11.73
CA LEU A 38 9.64 -16.54 -10.68
C LEU A 38 11.01 -15.91 -10.97
N THR A 39 11.43 -15.84 -12.23
CA THR A 39 12.65 -15.16 -12.63
C THR A 39 12.55 -13.67 -12.36
N GLU A 40 11.44 -13.03 -12.73
CA GLU A 40 11.18 -11.62 -12.46
C GLU A 40 11.15 -11.31 -10.95
N LEU A 41 10.52 -12.18 -10.14
CA LEU A 41 10.55 -12.07 -8.67
C LEU A 41 11.97 -12.13 -8.11
N SER A 42 12.84 -13.00 -8.65
CA SER A 42 14.23 -13.10 -8.18
C SER A 42 15.01 -11.82 -8.46
N LEU A 43 14.83 -11.20 -9.63
CA LEU A 43 15.43 -9.92 -9.98
C LEU A 43 14.94 -8.75 -9.09
N LEU A 44 13.64 -8.69 -8.82
CA LEU A 44 13.08 -7.70 -7.90
C LEU A 44 13.61 -7.87 -6.47
N ARG A 45 13.76 -9.11 -6.01
CA ARG A 45 14.34 -9.41 -4.69
C ARG A 45 15.79 -8.95 -4.59
N GLU A 46 16.59 -9.17 -5.63
CA GLU A 46 17.98 -8.69 -5.70
C GLU A 46 18.02 -7.15 -5.66
N LYS A 47 17.15 -6.48 -6.43
CA LYS A 47 17.03 -5.02 -6.42
C LYS A 47 16.69 -4.47 -5.03
N ILE A 48 15.76 -5.10 -4.30
CA ILE A 48 15.40 -4.73 -2.92
C ILE A 48 16.65 -4.85 -2.01
N ALA A 49 17.39 -5.93 -2.08
CA ALA A 49 18.59 -6.15 -1.27
C ALA A 49 19.68 -5.08 -1.54
N ILE A 50 19.86 -4.67 -2.79
CA ILE A 50 20.77 -3.60 -3.18
C ILE A 50 20.32 -2.26 -2.58
N LEU A 51 19.03 -1.91 -2.70
CA LEU A 51 18.47 -0.67 -2.15
C LEU A 51 18.58 -0.62 -0.62
N GLU A 52 18.25 -1.70 0.08
CA GLU A 52 18.40 -1.82 1.53
C GLU A 52 19.87 -1.61 1.97
N SER A 53 20.82 -2.25 1.28
CA SER A 53 22.25 -2.09 1.53
C SER A 53 22.71 -0.65 1.30
N THR A 54 22.23 -0.02 0.21
CA THR A 54 22.56 1.37 -0.12
C THR A 54 22.05 2.33 0.96
N ILE A 55 20.80 2.19 1.39
CA ILE A 55 20.21 3.01 2.45
C ILE A 55 21.00 2.83 3.76
N LYS A 56 21.31 1.58 4.13
CA LYS A 56 22.04 1.25 5.37
C LYS A 56 23.46 1.85 5.35
N ASN A 57 24.19 1.72 4.27
CA ASN A 57 25.58 2.20 4.17
C ASN A 57 25.66 3.72 4.27
N HIS A 58 24.67 4.47 3.75
CA HIS A 58 24.67 5.93 3.80
C HIS A 58 24.06 6.49 5.10
N SER A 59 23.38 5.70 5.92
CA SER A 59 22.77 6.17 7.18
C SER A 59 23.79 6.57 8.26
N HIS A 60 25.03 6.11 8.14
CA HIS A 60 26.10 6.36 9.11
C HIS A 60 26.94 7.62 8.81
N GLU A 61 26.77 8.25 7.66
CA GLU A 61 27.65 9.34 7.17
C GLU A 61 27.17 10.74 7.56
N TYR A 62 26.01 10.88 8.21
CA TYR A 62 25.37 12.19 8.37
C TYR A 62 25.16 12.59 9.83
N GLU A 63 25.42 13.86 10.12
CA GLU A 63 24.99 14.48 11.38
C GLU A 63 23.46 14.68 11.34
N PHE A 64 22.80 14.21 12.39
CA PHE A 64 21.34 14.34 12.55
C PHE A 64 21.03 15.44 13.58
N GLU A 65 20.20 16.39 13.18
CA GLU A 65 19.62 17.35 14.13
C GLU A 65 18.42 16.73 14.84
N ARG A 66 18.42 16.76 16.18
CA ARG A 66 17.28 16.31 17.00
C ARG A 66 16.35 17.48 17.27
N LEU A 67 15.07 17.30 17.00
CA LEU A 67 14.04 18.31 17.25
C LEU A 67 12.68 17.65 17.46
N LYS A 68 11.69 18.43 17.92
CA LYS A 68 10.31 17.98 18.04
C LYS A 68 9.53 18.32 16.76
N VAL A 69 8.55 17.49 16.42
CA VAL A 69 7.65 17.76 15.28
C VAL A 69 7.03 19.16 15.35
N GLY A 70 6.64 19.61 16.55
CA GLY A 70 6.11 20.96 16.76
C GLY A 70 7.09 22.10 16.47
N ASN A 71 8.39 21.82 16.32
CA ASN A 71 9.40 22.83 15.93
C ASN A 71 9.47 23.08 14.43
N VAL A 72 8.85 22.22 13.61
CA VAL A 72 8.87 22.30 12.12
C VAL A 72 7.49 22.25 11.50
N ALA A 73 6.46 21.83 12.25
CA ALA A 73 5.12 21.66 11.69
C ALA A 73 4.02 22.06 12.68
N ILE A 74 2.91 22.59 12.13
CA ILE A 74 1.67 22.78 12.86
C ILE A 74 0.94 21.44 12.91
N VAL A 75 0.49 21.04 14.10
CA VAL A 75 -0.34 19.85 14.29
C VAL A 75 -1.72 20.29 14.78
N LYS A 76 -2.76 19.93 14.03
CA LYS A 76 -4.16 20.27 14.36
C LYS A 76 -5.08 19.08 14.12
N SER A 77 -6.27 19.08 14.74
CA SER A 77 -7.33 18.12 14.42
C SER A 77 -8.00 18.51 13.11
N GLY A 78 -8.48 17.49 12.38
CA GLY A 78 -9.43 17.72 11.31
C GLY A 78 -10.78 18.25 11.84
N SER A 79 -11.71 18.51 10.95
CA SER A 79 -13.01 19.13 11.24
C SER A 79 -14.16 18.15 11.00
N LEU A 80 -15.22 18.30 11.78
CA LEU A 80 -16.45 17.53 11.57
C LEU A 80 -17.04 17.86 10.19
N LEU A 81 -17.29 16.84 9.38
CA LEU A 81 -18.07 16.95 8.16
C LEU A 81 -19.49 16.43 8.41
N GLN A 82 -20.51 17.23 8.10
CA GLN A 82 -21.89 16.78 8.17
C GLN A 82 -22.14 15.66 7.15
N LYS A 83 -22.96 14.67 7.51
CA LYS A 83 -23.23 13.50 6.66
C LYS A 83 -23.79 13.86 5.27
N ASN A 84 -24.63 14.90 5.19
CA ASN A 84 -25.21 15.39 3.93
C ASN A 84 -24.19 16.04 2.99
N ARG A 85 -22.99 16.38 3.47
CA ARG A 85 -21.88 16.93 2.69
C ARG A 85 -20.88 15.86 2.24
N LEU A 86 -20.97 14.63 2.77
CA LEU A 86 -20.14 13.51 2.33
C LEU A 86 -20.78 12.89 1.10
N LEU A 87 -20.11 13.00 -0.03
CA LEU A 87 -20.57 12.52 -1.33
C LEU A 87 -19.86 11.21 -1.70
N PRO A 88 -20.50 10.33 -2.49
CA PRO A 88 -19.84 9.11 -2.98
C PRO A 88 -18.75 9.42 -4.01
N THR A 89 -18.87 10.54 -4.75
CA THR A 89 -17.92 11.03 -5.74
C THR A 89 -17.84 12.55 -5.66
N GLY A 90 -16.73 13.16 -6.07
CA GLY A 90 -16.54 14.60 -6.04
C GLY A 90 -15.09 15.01 -6.25
N PRO A 91 -14.83 16.34 -6.34
CA PRO A 91 -13.48 16.84 -6.62
C PRO A 91 -12.53 16.76 -5.42
N ILE A 92 -13.04 16.82 -4.18
CA ILE A 92 -12.23 16.95 -2.97
C ILE A 92 -12.34 15.65 -2.15
N PRO A 93 -11.28 14.84 -2.03
CA PRO A 93 -11.30 13.65 -1.19
C PRO A 93 -11.42 14.01 0.29
N VAL A 94 -12.25 13.25 1.00
CA VAL A 94 -12.46 13.35 2.45
C VAL A 94 -11.73 12.23 3.14
N TYR A 95 -10.76 12.60 3.97
CA TYR A 95 -9.94 11.65 4.73
C TYR A 95 -10.50 11.43 6.14
N GLY A 96 -10.78 10.19 6.47
CA GLY A 96 -11.01 9.71 7.83
C GLY A 96 -9.75 9.06 8.41
N GLY A 97 -9.85 8.47 9.59
CA GLY A 97 -8.74 7.77 10.25
C GLY A 97 -8.16 6.59 9.45
N ASN A 98 -8.91 6.07 8.48
CA ASN A 98 -8.55 4.91 7.66
C ASN A 98 -8.29 5.23 6.17
N GLY A 99 -8.21 6.49 5.79
CA GLY A 99 -8.04 6.90 4.39
C GLY A 99 -9.26 7.64 3.85
N VAL A 100 -9.44 7.61 2.53
CA VAL A 100 -10.58 8.28 1.88
C VAL A 100 -11.88 7.57 2.24
N ILE A 101 -12.85 8.33 2.74
CA ILE A 101 -14.18 7.83 3.13
C ILE A 101 -15.31 8.35 2.24
N GLY A 102 -15.00 9.22 1.30
CA GLY A 102 -15.90 9.86 0.36
C GLY A 102 -15.32 11.16 -0.15
N TYR A 103 -16.16 12.03 -0.65
CA TYR A 103 -15.75 13.29 -1.30
C TYR A 103 -16.57 14.48 -0.77
N ASN A 104 -16.11 15.68 -1.05
CA ASN A 104 -16.78 16.95 -0.74
C ASN A 104 -16.59 17.94 -1.91
N ASN A 105 -17.33 19.03 -1.92
CA ASN A 105 -17.17 20.12 -2.87
C ASN A 105 -16.24 21.22 -2.38
N GLU A 106 -15.88 21.23 -1.09
CA GLU A 106 -15.03 22.23 -0.47
C GLU A 106 -13.82 21.58 0.18
N ALA A 107 -12.66 22.16 -0.01
CA ALA A 107 -11.43 21.80 0.67
C ALA A 107 -11.29 22.56 2.00
N MET A 108 -10.63 21.94 2.97
CA MET A 108 -10.18 22.61 4.19
C MET A 108 -8.67 22.83 4.23
N GLU A 109 -7.93 22.04 3.47
CA GLU A 109 -6.47 22.11 3.33
C GLU A 109 -6.10 21.97 1.86
N ASN A 110 -4.93 22.49 1.50
CA ASN A 110 -4.33 22.37 0.17
C ASN A 110 -2.84 22.03 0.24
N GLY A 111 -2.24 21.72 -0.91
CA GLY A 111 -0.82 21.40 -1.04
C GLY A 111 -0.43 20.15 -0.25
N GLU A 112 0.79 20.14 0.28
CA GLU A 112 1.32 18.99 1.02
C GLU A 112 0.81 18.95 2.46
N ASN A 113 0.31 17.79 2.87
CA ASN A 113 -0.18 17.53 4.22
C ASN A 113 0.21 16.11 4.66
N ILE A 114 0.37 15.90 5.97
CA ILE A 114 0.49 14.59 6.56
C ILE A 114 -0.74 14.37 7.43
N ILE A 115 -1.44 13.24 7.21
CA ILE A 115 -2.62 12.86 7.97
C ILE A 115 -2.25 11.71 8.91
N ILE A 116 -2.64 11.81 10.18
CA ILE A 116 -2.46 10.73 11.16
C ILE A 116 -3.84 10.29 11.66
N GLY A 117 -4.12 8.99 11.63
CA GLY A 117 -5.29 8.42 12.26
C GLY A 117 -5.32 8.74 13.75
N LYS A 118 -6.38 9.43 14.21
CA LYS A 118 -6.48 9.90 15.61
C LYS A 118 -7.06 8.85 16.53
N VAL A 119 -8.00 8.03 16.04
CA VAL A 119 -8.79 7.08 16.84
C VAL A 119 -8.96 5.74 16.11
N GLY A 120 -9.32 4.69 16.85
CA GLY A 120 -9.69 3.39 16.30
C GLY A 120 -8.53 2.46 15.98
N ALA A 121 -8.80 1.42 15.17
CA ALA A 121 -7.83 0.36 14.87
C ALA A 121 -6.55 0.88 14.17
N LEU A 122 -6.68 1.92 13.37
CA LEU A 122 -5.59 2.58 12.62
C LEU A 122 -5.11 3.88 13.30
N CYS A 123 -5.33 4.01 14.59
CA CYS A 123 -4.75 5.09 15.40
C CYS A 123 -3.22 5.07 15.26
N GLY A 124 -2.63 6.21 14.88
CA GLY A 124 -1.19 6.34 14.63
C GLY A 124 -0.73 6.03 13.21
N ASN A 125 -1.62 5.58 12.32
CA ASN A 125 -1.30 5.39 10.91
C ASN A 125 -1.03 6.74 10.23
N VAL A 126 0.08 6.84 9.48
CA VAL A 126 0.55 8.06 8.84
C VAL A 126 0.32 7.98 7.34
N ARG A 127 -0.14 9.08 6.74
CA ARG A 127 -0.37 9.19 5.30
C ARG A 127 0.09 10.55 4.78
N TYR A 128 0.96 10.56 3.79
CA TYR A 128 1.26 11.76 3.00
C TYR A 128 0.19 11.95 1.94
N VAL A 129 -0.27 13.18 1.77
CA VAL A 129 -1.26 13.58 0.76
C VAL A 129 -0.91 14.93 0.17
N GLN A 130 -1.24 15.12 -1.11
CA GLN A 130 -1.01 16.36 -1.84
C GLN A 130 -2.28 16.78 -2.57
N GLY A 131 -2.53 18.08 -2.64
CA GLY A 131 -3.69 18.68 -3.29
C GLY A 131 -4.73 19.19 -2.30
N ASP A 132 -5.93 19.44 -2.82
CA ASP A 132 -7.07 19.92 -2.07
C ASP A 132 -7.74 18.77 -1.34
N ILE A 133 -7.93 18.87 -0.03
CA ILE A 133 -8.46 17.81 0.81
C ILE A 133 -9.40 18.32 1.90
N TRP A 134 -10.26 17.43 2.38
CA TRP A 134 -10.95 17.59 3.65
C TRP A 134 -10.51 16.46 4.61
N VAL A 135 -10.28 16.78 5.87
CA VAL A 135 -9.86 15.83 6.89
C VAL A 135 -10.86 15.85 8.05
N THR A 136 -11.42 14.69 8.39
CA THR A 136 -12.40 14.58 9.48
C THR A 136 -11.72 14.69 10.86
N ASN A 137 -12.55 14.98 11.88
CA ASN A 137 -12.10 15.08 13.27
C ASN A 137 -11.56 13.76 13.87
N ASN A 138 -11.66 12.64 13.14
CA ASN A 138 -11.06 11.35 13.48
C ASN A 138 -9.60 11.24 13.07
N SER A 139 -9.02 12.32 12.54
CA SER A 139 -7.63 12.40 12.12
C SER A 139 -6.97 13.69 12.61
N LEU A 140 -5.65 13.66 12.68
CA LEU A 140 -4.79 14.81 12.88
C LEU A 140 -4.15 15.21 11.55
N ILE A 141 -3.91 16.50 11.38
CA ILE A 141 -3.23 17.09 10.22
C ILE A 141 -1.91 17.66 10.71
N ILE A 142 -0.85 17.37 9.97
CA ILE A 142 0.46 18.01 10.14
C ILE A 142 0.73 18.83 8.88
N LYS A 143 0.91 20.12 9.07
CA LYS A 143 1.29 21.08 8.03
C LYS A 143 2.71 21.54 8.28
N ASN A 144 3.64 21.15 7.41
CA ASN A 144 5.03 21.60 7.51
C ASN A 144 5.13 23.11 7.18
N TYR A 145 5.72 23.89 8.07
CA TYR A 145 6.02 25.31 7.87
C TYR A 145 7.52 25.62 7.71
N SER A 146 8.36 24.58 7.74
CA SER A 146 9.82 24.69 7.61
C SER A 146 10.37 23.81 6.50
N PRO A 147 9.92 23.99 5.23
CA PRO A 147 10.32 23.14 4.12
C PRO A 147 11.82 23.26 3.78
N ASN A 148 12.46 24.33 4.20
CA ASN A 148 13.90 24.55 4.11
C ASN A 148 14.71 23.78 5.17
N LYS A 149 14.06 23.10 6.10
CA LYS A 149 14.65 22.29 7.17
C LYS A 149 14.27 20.83 7.04
N VAL A 150 13.01 20.53 6.77
CA VAL A 150 12.51 19.18 6.59
C VAL A 150 11.54 19.11 5.41
N LEU A 151 11.73 18.13 4.54
CA LEU A 151 10.81 17.85 3.44
C LEU A 151 9.55 17.17 3.98
N THR A 152 8.37 17.60 3.54
CA THR A 152 7.09 17.01 3.98
C THR A 152 7.00 15.51 3.69
N PRO A 153 7.35 15.01 2.48
CA PRO A 153 7.35 13.56 2.23
C PRO A 153 8.35 12.81 3.11
N TYR A 154 9.55 13.36 3.37
CA TYR A 154 10.51 12.77 4.29
C TYR A 154 9.96 12.68 5.71
N LEU A 155 9.37 13.77 6.22
CA LEU A 155 8.73 13.80 7.54
C LEU A 155 7.61 12.76 7.65
N ALA A 156 6.81 12.59 6.61
CA ALA A 156 5.74 11.59 6.58
C ALA A 156 6.31 10.16 6.69
N LYS A 157 7.33 9.85 5.89
CA LYS A 157 8.02 8.54 5.95
C LYS A 157 8.65 8.31 7.31
N LEU A 158 9.36 9.30 7.85
CA LEU A 158 9.96 9.21 9.18
C LEU A 158 8.90 8.94 10.26
N LEU A 159 7.80 9.68 10.25
CA LEU A 159 6.71 9.46 11.21
C LEU A 159 6.04 8.09 11.04
N SER A 160 5.97 7.55 9.84
CA SER A 160 5.40 6.21 9.58
C SER A 160 6.24 5.08 10.17
N THR A 161 7.56 5.27 10.31
CA THR A 161 8.45 4.28 10.97
C THR A 161 8.30 4.28 12.49
N LEU A 162 7.79 5.38 13.06
CA LEU A 162 7.56 5.49 14.49
C LEU A 162 6.22 4.81 14.85
N ASN A 163 6.23 3.95 15.85
CA ASN A 163 4.99 3.36 16.35
C ASN A 163 4.19 4.38 17.15
N LEU A 164 3.58 5.36 16.45
CA LEU A 164 2.83 6.45 17.08
C LEU A 164 1.65 5.96 17.91
N ARG A 165 1.11 4.78 17.64
CA ARG A 165 0.05 4.17 18.43
C ARG A 165 0.44 3.96 19.89
N LYS A 166 1.74 3.75 20.20
CA LYS A 166 2.23 3.62 21.57
C LYS A 166 2.04 4.90 22.41
N LEU A 167 1.85 6.04 21.75
CA LEU A 167 1.60 7.33 22.40
C LEU A 167 0.11 7.54 22.71
N ALA A 168 -0.79 6.69 22.16
CA ALA A 168 -2.22 6.85 22.34
C ALA A 168 -2.63 6.66 23.80
N VAL A 169 -3.60 7.48 24.24
CA VAL A 169 -4.18 7.45 25.58
C VAL A 169 -5.65 7.00 25.52
N GLY A 170 -6.19 6.61 26.65
CA GLY A 170 -7.57 6.13 26.79
C GLY A 170 -7.64 4.62 26.99
N THR A 171 -8.54 4.17 27.87
CA THR A 171 -8.72 2.76 28.24
C THR A 171 -9.70 2.04 27.32
N ALA A 172 -10.87 2.63 27.09
CA ALA A 172 -11.92 2.03 26.24
C ALA A 172 -11.67 2.30 24.74
N GLN A 173 -11.27 3.52 24.39
CA GLN A 173 -10.93 3.90 23.03
C GLN A 173 -9.62 4.68 23.05
N GLN A 174 -8.59 4.08 22.48
CA GLN A 174 -7.29 4.74 22.32
C GLN A 174 -7.38 5.89 21.31
N TYR A 175 -6.76 7.02 21.65
CA TYR A 175 -6.68 8.17 20.76
C TYR A 175 -5.37 8.94 20.93
N LEU A 176 -4.95 9.62 19.85
CA LEU A 176 -3.81 10.52 19.81
C LEU A 176 -4.27 11.97 19.97
N THR A 177 -3.47 12.75 20.65
CA THR A 177 -3.66 14.19 20.80
C THR A 177 -2.67 14.98 19.95
N THR A 178 -3.00 16.22 19.63
CA THR A 178 -2.08 17.14 18.95
C THR A 178 -0.81 17.39 19.76
N THR A 179 -0.93 17.46 21.09
CA THR A 179 0.21 17.67 22.01
C THR A 179 1.17 16.49 21.98
N GLN A 180 0.68 15.26 21.96
CA GLN A 180 1.55 14.08 21.85
C GLN A 180 2.35 14.11 20.54
N ILE A 181 1.71 14.39 19.42
CA ILE A 181 2.39 14.44 18.12
C ILE A 181 3.38 15.61 18.04
N LYS A 182 3.02 16.80 18.55
CA LYS A 182 3.96 17.94 18.64
C LYS A 182 5.23 17.61 19.41
N ASN A 183 5.12 16.77 20.43
CA ASN A 183 6.26 16.40 21.31
C ASN A 183 7.04 15.18 20.81
N VAL A 184 6.65 14.55 19.69
CA VAL A 184 7.44 13.47 19.08
C VAL A 184 8.81 14.02 18.70
N GLU A 185 9.85 13.38 19.24
CA GLU A 185 11.23 13.69 18.87
C GLU A 185 11.58 12.99 17.58
N ILE A 186 12.20 13.73 16.68
CA ILE A 186 12.66 13.26 15.37
C ILE A 186 14.12 13.66 15.18
N SER A 187 14.86 12.85 14.44
CA SER A 187 16.22 13.12 14.03
C SER A 187 16.23 13.30 12.50
N ILE A 188 16.64 14.47 12.04
CA ILE A 188 16.62 14.81 10.62
C ILE A 188 18.04 15.07 10.11
N PRO A 189 18.43 14.48 8.97
CA PRO A 189 19.68 14.78 8.31
C PRO A 189 19.57 16.06 7.48
N PRO A 190 20.67 16.58 6.88
CA PRO A 190 20.62 17.69 5.94
C PRO A 190 19.65 17.45 4.78
N LEU A 191 19.09 18.54 4.21
CA LEU A 191 18.09 18.45 3.13
C LEU A 191 18.55 17.64 1.91
N THR A 192 19.83 17.76 1.55
CA THR A 192 20.41 16.98 0.43
C THR A 192 20.30 15.48 0.69
N THR A 193 20.48 15.07 1.93
CA THR A 193 20.33 13.67 2.36
C THR A 193 18.87 13.25 2.39
N GLN A 194 17.97 14.13 2.87
CA GLN A 194 16.53 13.86 2.85
C GLN A 194 16.01 13.60 1.43
N HIS A 195 16.46 14.38 0.44
CA HIS A 195 16.14 14.15 -0.97
C HIS A 195 16.58 12.77 -1.45
N LYS A 196 17.84 12.40 -1.19
CA LYS A 196 18.37 11.08 -1.56
C LYS A 196 17.59 9.93 -0.90
N LEU A 197 17.35 10.06 0.40
CA LEU A 197 16.58 9.05 1.16
C LEU A 197 15.15 8.91 0.64
N ASN A 198 14.47 10.03 0.32
CA ASN A 198 13.14 9.97 -0.28
C ASN A 198 13.15 9.23 -1.61
N MET A 199 14.10 9.54 -2.51
CA MET A 199 14.21 8.85 -3.81
C MET A 199 14.41 7.34 -3.64
N TRP A 200 15.32 6.92 -2.75
CA TRP A 200 15.57 5.49 -2.51
C TRP A 200 14.37 4.78 -1.86
N LEU A 201 13.69 5.43 -0.92
CA LEU A 201 12.50 4.87 -0.28
C LEU A 201 11.33 4.78 -1.27
N ASP A 202 11.13 5.79 -2.14
CA ASP A 202 10.11 5.73 -3.19
C ASP A 202 10.41 4.60 -4.19
N GLU A 203 11.67 4.41 -4.56
CA GLU A 203 12.07 3.31 -5.43
C GLU A 203 11.87 1.94 -4.76
N LEU A 204 12.15 1.83 -3.46
CA LEU A 204 11.89 0.62 -2.68
C LEU A 204 10.40 0.33 -2.60
N ASP A 205 9.56 1.32 -2.26
CA ASP A 205 8.11 1.18 -2.19
C ASP A 205 7.51 0.71 -3.53
N ASN A 206 7.95 1.33 -4.65
CA ASN A 206 7.52 0.94 -6.00
C ASN A 206 7.95 -0.50 -6.35
N THR A 207 9.17 -0.89 -5.96
CA THR A 207 9.68 -2.24 -6.20
C THR A 207 8.92 -3.28 -5.38
N LEU A 208 8.60 -2.98 -4.12
CA LEU A 208 7.78 -3.83 -3.25
C LEU A 208 6.34 -3.97 -3.77
N GLU A 209 5.76 -2.90 -4.33
CA GLU A 209 4.43 -2.97 -4.95
C GLU A 209 4.43 -3.90 -6.17
N GLN A 210 5.44 -3.79 -7.05
CA GLN A 210 5.61 -4.70 -8.19
C GLN A 210 5.75 -6.15 -7.73
N TYR A 211 6.58 -6.40 -6.71
CA TYR A 211 6.78 -7.71 -6.11
C TYR A 211 5.46 -8.32 -5.61
N ASN A 212 4.66 -7.54 -4.89
CA ASN A 212 3.36 -7.99 -4.38
C ASN A 212 2.36 -8.31 -5.52
N LYS A 213 2.31 -7.49 -6.58
CA LYS A 213 1.47 -7.76 -7.77
C LYS A 213 1.85 -9.07 -8.46
N LEU A 214 3.16 -9.35 -8.57
CA LEU A 214 3.64 -10.62 -9.13
C LEU A 214 3.24 -11.82 -8.28
N ILE A 215 3.38 -11.72 -6.97
CA ILE A 215 2.94 -12.78 -6.05
C ILE A 215 1.44 -13.05 -6.20
N GLU A 216 0.61 -12.00 -6.23
CA GLU A 216 -0.83 -12.16 -6.43
C GLU A 216 -1.16 -12.88 -7.75
N LYS A 217 -0.45 -12.53 -8.83
CA LYS A 217 -0.61 -13.19 -10.13
C LYS A 217 -0.30 -14.68 -10.04
N ILE A 218 0.86 -15.06 -9.48
CA ILE A 218 1.25 -16.47 -9.28
C ILE A 218 0.21 -17.22 -8.45
N MET A 219 -0.31 -16.60 -7.39
CA MET A 219 -1.33 -17.24 -6.54
C MET A 219 -2.65 -17.45 -7.28
N ASN A 220 -3.04 -16.51 -8.15
CA ASN A 220 -4.24 -16.62 -8.98
C ASN A 220 -4.07 -17.74 -10.05
N ASP A 221 -2.93 -17.76 -10.75
CA ASP A 221 -2.61 -18.79 -11.75
C ASP A 221 -2.61 -20.18 -11.11
N LYS A 222 -2.03 -20.33 -9.91
CA LYS A 222 -2.07 -21.58 -9.14
C LYS A 222 -3.50 -22.00 -8.79
N ARG A 223 -4.37 -21.07 -8.43
CA ARG A 223 -5.79 -21.35 -8.12
C ARG A 223 -6.53 -21.82 -9.35
N GLU A 224 -6.37 -21.10 -10.46
CA GLU A 224 -6.98 -21.44 -11.74
C GLU A 224 -6.54 -22.81 -12.24
N LEU A 225 -5.24 -23.11 -12.17
CA LEU A 225 -4.68 -24.42 -12.50
C LEU A 225 -5.33 -25.53 -11.68
N LYS A 226 -5.48 -25.31 -10.37
CA LYS A 226 -6.12 -26.28 -9.47
C LYS A 226 -7.60 -26.50 -9.84
N GLU A 227 -8.34 -25.44 -10.13
CA GLU A 227 -9.74 -25.55 -10.56
C GLU A 227 -9.88 -26.31 -11.88
N ASN A 228 -9.01 -26.04 -12.84
CA ASN A 228 -9.00 -26.74 -14.14
C ASN A 228 -8.68 -28.22 -14.00
N LEU A 229 -7.72 -28.59 -13.13
CA LEU A 229 -7.42 -29.98 -12.83
C LEU A 229 -8.63 -30.70 -12.20
N TYR A 230 -9.32 -30.06 -11.23
CA TYR A 230 -10.52 -30.67 -10.63
C TYR A 230 -11.67 -30.83 -11.62
N LYS A 231 -11.91 -29.84 -12.50
CA LYS A 231 -12.93 -29.96 -13.55
C LYS A 231 -12.61 -31.12 -14.49
N GLY A 232 -11.35 -31.30 -14.87
CA GLY A 232 -10.91 -32.42 -15.71
C GLY A 232 -11.09 -33.79 -15.06
N LEU A 233 -10.97 -33.88 -13.71
CA LEU A 233 -11.15 -35.11 -12.95
C LEU A 233 -12.63 -35.47 -12.67
N LEU A 234 -13.55 -34.48 -12.77
CA LEU A 234 -14.98 -34.67 -12.45
C LEU A 234 -15.85 -34.90 -13.70
N ILE A 235 -15.24 -35.00 -14.90
CA ILE A 235 -15.96 -35.38 -16.13
C ILE A 235 -15.91 -36.91 -16.24
N GLU A 236 -16.70 -37.59 -15.39
CA GLU A 236 -17.15 -38.97 -15.55
C GLU A 236 -18.59 -39.03 -16.06
#